data_eeaee367ee24c407aad121b7cc6d6e25
#
_entry.id   eeaee367ee24c407aad121b7cc6d6e25
#
_cell.length_a   1.000
_cell.length_b   1.000
_cell.length_c   1.000
_cell.angle_alpha   90.00
_cell.angle_beta   90.00
_cell.angle_gamma   90.00
#
_symmetry.space_group_name_H-M   'P 1'
#
loop_
_entity.id
_entity.type
_entity.pdbx_description
1 polymer ?
#
loop_
_entity_poly.entity_id
_entity_poly.type
_entity_poly.pdbx_seq_one_letter_code
_entity_poly.pdbx_strand_id
1 'polypeptide(L)'
;MMEIPSFNALIEKSIIDHWDSDVLTDYKGITLQYHDVARKIEKLHILFENSGVQKGDKIALCGRNSSAWACAFLATLTYGAVAVPILHEFTPDQIYNIVNHSDAKLLFVGDVVATQIDGTKMPALEGIVYLPDYSLVLSRTDKLTYAREHLNEMFGHKYPKYFRKEHVSYYKEQCPEELALINYTSGTTGFSKGVMLPYRSLWSNADFARTVIGKHIAVGDKVISILPMAHMYGMAFEFLFEFLSGCHVYYLTRIPSPAIIAQAFADVRPRIIIAVPLIIEKIIRKKVFPKLQTNKMRLLLNMPVINKKVNEKICEQVTAAFGGNFYEIIIGGAAFNQEVENFLNRIGFRYTVGYGATECGPIICYSDYASFAKGSCGRAALHQEVRIVSPDPENVPGEILTKGPNVLLGYYKNEDATRAAIDEDGWFHTGDLGTMDAEGNVFIKGRSKNMLLGSNGQNIYPEELEDKLSSMPLVAESVVIQKGDKLIGLLHPDYDEAKVMGLKPSDIESIMEQNRQDFNAVMPAYARLSAVRIQEEEFEKTPKKSIKRYLYTE
;
A
#
# COMPACT_ATOMS: atom_id res chain seq x y z
N MET A 1 -20.71 -10.22 21.36
CA MET A 1 -19.54 -10.24 20.43
C MET A 1 -20.10 -10.37 19.02
N MET A 2 -19.57 -9.62 18.06
CA MET A 2 -19.91 -9.76 16.64
C MET A 2 -19.43 -11.13 16.16
N GLU A 3 -20.29 -11.87 15.47
CA GLU A 3 -19.89 -13.14 14.85
C GLU A 3 -19.05 -12.83 13.61
N ILE A 4 -17.78 -13.24 13.62
CA ILE A 4 -16.85 -13.07 12.52
C ILE A 4 -16.85 -14.37 11.70
N PRO A 5 -17.34 -14.35 10.45
CA PRO A 5 -17.36 -15.54 9.61
C PRO A 5 -15.94 -15.91 9.16
N SER A 6 -15.74 -17.16 8.78
CA SER A 6 -14.47 -17.63 8.24
C SER A 6 -14.08 -16.88 6.97
N PHE A 7 -12.87 -16.32 6.94
CA PHE A 7 -12.33 -15.63 5.78
C PHE A 7 -12.10 -16.59 4.61
N ASN A 8 -11.62 -17.80 4.89
CA ASN A 8 -11.45 -18.83 3.87
C ASN A 8 -12.78 -19.32 3.29
N ALA A 9 -13.87 -19.27 4.07
CA ALA A 9 -15.21 -19.53 3.54
C ALA A 9 -15.67 -18.44 2.56
N LEU A 10 -15.26 -17.18 2.75
CA LEU A 10 -15.53 -16.11 1.78
C LEU A 10 -14.79 -16.35 0.46
N ILE A 11 -13.51 -16.78 0.51
CA ILE A 11 -12.74 -17.14 -0.68
C ILE A 11 -13.42 -18.29 -1.43
N GLU A 12 -13.77 -19.36 -0.72
CA GLU A 12 -14.47 -20.52 -1.28
C GLU A 12 -15.77 -20.12 -1.96
N LYS A 13 -16.60 -19.34 -1.26
CA LYS A 13 -17.88 -18.85 -1.78
C LYS A 13 -17.69 -18.00 -3.04
N SER A 14 -16.71 -17.08 -3.05
CA SER A 14 -16.43 -16.23 -4.21
C SER A 14 -16.04 -17.06 -5.44
N ILE A 15 -15.21 -18.07 -5.26
CA ILE A 15 -14.80 -18.99 -6.33
C ILE A 15 -16.00 -19.75 -6.90
N ILE A 16 -16.87 -20.27 -6.03
CA ILE A 16 -18.05 -21.07 -6.44
C ILE A 16 -19.08 -20.19 -7.14
N ASP A 17 -19.35 -19.00 -6.61
CA ASP A 17 -20.37 -18.08 -7.13
C ASP A 17 -19.98 -17.50 -8.50
N HIS A 18 -18.69 -17.31 -8.77
CA HIS A 18 -18.18 -16.66 -9.99
C HIS A 18 -17.39 -17.61 -10.90
N TRP A 19 -17.64 -18.93 -10.80
CA TRP A 19 -16.87 -20.03 -11.38
C TRP A 19 -16.35 -19.81 -12.80
N ASP A 20 -17.19 -19.30 -13.71
CA ASP A 20 -16.88 -19.09 -15.13
C ASP A 20 -16.52 -17.62 -15.47
N SER A 21 -16.36 -16.76 -14.46
CA SER A 21 -16.00 -15.36 -14.66
C SER A 21 -14.49 -15.18 -14.74
N ASP A 22 -14.03 -14.26 -15.59
CA ASP A 22 -12.65 -13.81 -15.61
C ASP A 22 -12.30 -13.09 -14.30
N VAL A 23 -11.12 -13.38 -13.72
CA VAL A 23 -10.76 -12.83 -12.41
C VAL A 23 -9.36 -12.25 -12.34
N LEU A 24 -8.34 -12.93 -12.85
CA LEU A 24 -6.95 -12.49 -12.76
C LEU A 24 -6.32 -12.46 -14.15
N THR A 25 -5.83 -11.30 -14.56
CA THR A 25 -5.13 -11.13 -15.84
C THR A 25 -3.74 -10.56 -15.60
N ASP A 26 -2.73 -11.23 -16.09
CA ASP A 26 -1.41 -10.63 -16.28
C ASP A 26 -1.48 -9.70 -17.49
N TYR A 27 -1.40 -8.39 -17.29
CA TYR A 27 -1.64 -7.40 -18.35
C TYR A 27 -0.81 -7.67 -19.61
N LYS A 28 -1.50 -7.81 -20.75
CA LYS A 28 -0.97 -8.30 -22.04
C LYS A 28 -0.45 -9.75 -22.00
N GLY A 29 -0.92 -10.54 -21.05
CA GLY A 29 -0.58 -11.95 -20.88
C GLY A 29 -1.84 -12.81 -20.75
N ILE A 30 -1.76 -13.79 -19.83
CA ILE A 30 -2.84 -14.75 -19.60
C ILE A 30 -3.96 -14.17 -18.75
N THR A 31 -5.17 -14.66 -18.98
CA THR A 31 -6.34 -14.45 -18.12
C THR A 31 -6.72 -15.77 -17.49
N LEU A 32 -6.98 -15.76 -16.19
CA LEU A 32 -7.52 -16.88 -15.43
C LEU A 32 -8.98 -16.58 -15.05
N GLN A 33 -9.82 -17.59 -15.19
CA GLN A 33 -11.17 -17.61 -14.60
C GLN A 33 -11.10 -18.17 -13.18
N TYR A 34 -12.19 -17.98 -12.39
CA TYR A 34 -12.21 -18.50 -11.01
C TYR A 34 -11.97 -20.01 -10.95
N HIS A 35 -12.47 -20.78 -11.91
CA HIS A 35 -12.21 -22.23 -11.97
C HIS A 35 -10.72 -22.57 -12.24
N ASP A 36 -10.00 -21.72 -12.96
CA ASP A 36 -8.56 -21.92 -13.17
C ASP A 36 -7.78 -21.63 -11.88
N VAL A 37 -8.20 -20.57 -11.15
CA VAL A 37 -7.64 -20.24 -9.83
C VAL A 37 -7.91 -21.40 -8.86
N ALA A 38 -9.13 -21.91 -8.79
CA ALA A 38 -9.48 -23.07 -7.96
C ALA A 38 -8.62 -24.30 -8.27
N ARG A 39 -8.40 -24.60 -9.56
CA ARG A 39 -7.55 -25.72 -9.99
C ARG A 39 -6.08 -25.50 -9.59
N LYS A 40 -5.57 -24.26 -9.69
CA LYS A 40 -4.21 -23.93 -9.26
C LYS A 40 -4.05 -24.05 -7.74
N ILE A 41 -5.01 -23.55 -6.97
CA ILE A 41 -5.06 -23.70 -5.51
C ILE A 41 -5.02 -25.18 -5.13
N GLU A 42 -5.87 -26.00 -5.73
CA GLU A 42 -5.94 -27.44 -5.44
C GLU A 42 -4.63 -28.17 -5.77
N LYS A 43 -4.00 -27.83 -6.89
CA LYS A 43 -2.67 -28.38 -7.21
C LYS A 43 -1.62 -27.98 -6.16
N LEU A 44 -1.64 -26.76 -5.69
CA LEU A 44 -0.73 -26.32 -4.64
C LEU A 44 -1.05 -26.97 -3.29
N HIS A 45 -2.33 -27.22 -2.95
CA HIS A 45 -2.70 -28.01 -1.77
C HIS A 45 -2.13 -29.43 -1.85
N ILE A 46 -2.25 -30.09 -3.01
CA ILE A 46 -1.67 -31.43 -3.23
C ILE A 46 -0.13 -31.38 -3.07
N LEU A 47 0.53 -30.34 -3.58
CA LEU A 47 1.96 -30.14 -3.40
C LEU A 47 2.30 -29.97 -1.91
N PHE A 48 1.59 -29.13 -1.18
CA PHE A 48 1.83 -28.88 0.26
C PHE A 48 1.63 -30.15 1.09
N GLU A 49 0.51 -30.84 0.89
CA GLU A 49 0.18 -32.08 1.59
C GLU A 49 1.26 -33.14 1.41
N ASN A 50 1.69 -33.39 0.16
CA ASN A 50 2.65 -34.43 -0.17
C ASN A 50 4.10 -34.04 0.11
N SER A 51 4.41 -32.74 0.21
CA SER A 51 5.73 -32.27 0.67
C SER A 51 5.88 -32.22 2.19
N GLY A 52 4.79 -32.44 2.95
CA GLY A 52 4.82 -32.47 4.40
C GLY A 52 4.63 -31.10 5.07
N VAL A 53 4.12 -30.10 4.34
CA VAL A 53 3.67 -28.84 4.91
C VAL A 53 2.47 -29.10 5.81
N GLN A 54 2.50 -28.52 7.01
CA GLN A 54 1.43 -28.63 7.99
C GLN A 54 0.68 -27.29 8.11
N LYS A 55 -0.54 -27.31 8.68
CA LYS A 55 -1.26 -26.10 9.08
C LYS A 55 -0.42 -25.29 10.05
N GLY A 56 -0.39 -23.97 9.86
CA GLY A 56 0.44 -23.06 10.65
C GLY A 56 1.91 -22.97 10.22
N ASP A 57 2.38 -23.82 9.31
CA ASP A 57 3.70 -23.65 8.69
C ASP A 57 3.73 -22.37 7.85
N LYS A 58 4.88 -21.70 7.82
CA LYS A 58 5.05 -20.45 7.10
C LYS A 58 5.52 -20.72 5.67
N ILE A 59 4.86 -20.06 4.72
CA ILE A 59 5.21 -20.09 3.30
C ILE A 59 5.49 -18.65 2.86
N ALA A 60 6.73 -18.39 2.47
CA ALA A 60 7.16 -17.09 1.99
C ALA A 60 6.86 -16.92 0.49
N LEU A 61 6.48 -15.69 0.09
CA LEU A 61 6.19 -15.33 -1.29
C LEU A 61 6.93 -14.03 -1.64
N CYS A 62 7.83 -14.07 -2.61
CA CYS A 62 8.64 -12.93 -3.04
C CYS A 62 8.65 -12.82 -4.56
N GLY A 63 7.86 -11.92 -5.12
CA GLY A 63 7.74 -11.72 -6.57
C GLY A 63 6.93 -10.48 -6.90
N ARG A 64 6.94 -10.13 -8.18
CA ARG A 64 6.06 -9.07 -8.70
C ARG A 64 4.61 -9.51 -8.68
N ASN A 65 3.71 -8.53 -8.73
CA ASN A 65 2.29 -8.78 -8.90
C ASN A 65 2.05 -9.65 -10.13
N SER A 66 1.33 -10.76 -9.93
CA SER A 66 0.98 -11.70 -10.99
C SER A 66 -0.15 -12.63 -10.55
N SER A 67 -0.84 -13.21 -11.52
CA SER A 67 -1.84 -14.25 -11.27
C SER A 67 -1.25 -15.46 -10.54
N ALA A 68 0.01 -15.82 -10.83
CA ALA A 68 0.69 -16.92 -10.15
C ALA A 68 0.95 -16.61 -8.67
N TRP A 69 1.39 -15.39 -8.35
CA TRP A 69 1.56 -14.93 -6.96
C TRP A 69 0.23 -14.96 -6.20
N ALA A 70 -0.84 -14.44 -6.82
CA ALA A 70 -2.18 -14.45 -6.25
C ALA A 70 -2.66 -15.87 -5.93
N CYS A 71 -2.50 -16.81 -6.87
CA CYS A 71 -2.87 -18.21 -6.66
C CYS A 71 -2.05 -18.86 -5.54
N ALA A 72 -0.74 -18.60 -5.45
CA ALA A 72 0.10 -19.15 -4.39
C ALA A 72 -0.26 -18.59 -3.02
N PHE A 73 -0.59 -17.29 -2.93
CA PHE A 73 -1.05 -16.64 -1.71
C PHE A 73 -2.40 -17.22 -1.24
N LEU A 74 -3.39 -17.31 -2.14
CA LEU A 74 -4.70 -17.91 -1.82
C LEU A 74 -4.56 -19.37 -1.41
N ALA A 75 -3.72 -20.14 -2.10
CA ALA A 75 -3.46 -21.53 -1.74
C ALA A 75 -2.86 -21.66 -0.34
N THR A 76 -1.95 -20.76 0.03
CA THR A 76 -1.35 -20.73 1.37
C THR A 76 -2.41 -20.52 2.45
N LEU A 77 -3.25 -19.48 2.30
CA LEU A 77 -4.32 -19.19 3.26
C LEU A 77 -5.34 -20.33 3.34
N THR A 78 -5.82 -20.78 2.19
CA THR A 78 -6.89 -21.79 2.09
C THR A 78 -6.43 -23.21 2.43
N TYR A 79 -5.12 -23.43 2.57
CA TYR A 79 -4.54 -24.65 3.16
C TYR A 79 -4.49 -24.58 4.69
N GLY A 80 -4.54 -23.37 5.27
CA GLY A 80 -4.31 -23.12 6.69
C GLY A 80 -2.83 -22.95 7.04
N ALA A 81 -1.99 -22.69 6.06
CA ALA A 81 -0.61 -22.25 6.26
C ALA A 81 -0.56 -20.72 6.43
N VAL A 82 0.52 -20.22 7.03
CA VAL A 82 0.72 -18.79 7.29
C VAL A 82 1.50 -18.16 6.14
N ALA A 83 0.94 -17.18 5.47
CA ALA A 83 1.61 -16.47 4.40
C ALA A 83 2.66 -15.48 4.94
N VAL A 84 3.82 -15.41 4.28
CA VAL A 84 4.88 -14.42 4.56
C VAL A 84 5.17 -13.66 3.26
N PRO A 85 4.35 -12.65 2.92
CA PRO A 85 4.56 -11.84 1.73
C PRO A 85 5.79 -10.95 1.89
N ILE A 86 6.70 -11.00 0.92
CA ILE A 86 7.97 -10.26 0.91
C ILE A 86 8.02 -9.37 -0.33
N LEU A 87 8.35 -8.09 -0.13
CA LEU A 87 8.53 -7.14 -1.23
C LEU A 87 9.71 -7.56 -2.12
N HIS A 88 9.47 -7.64 -3.42
CA HIS A 88 10.50 -8.03 -4.39
C HIS A 88 11.61 -6.97 -4.59
N GLU A 89 11.37 -5.73 -4.09
CA GLU A 89 12.37 -4.67 -4.06
C GLU A 89 13.33 -4.78 -2.87
N PHE A 90 13.11 -5.69 -1.92
CA PHE A 90 14.06 -5.93 -0.85
C PHE A 90 15.37 -6.50 -1.40
N THR A 91 16.49 -6.13 -0.76
CA THR A 91 17.78 -6.72 -1.09
C THR A 91 17.80 -8.22 -0.74
N PRO A 92 18.67 -9.03 -1.39
CA PRO A 92 18.80 -10.44 -1.05
C PRO A 92 19.00 -10.70 0.44
N ASP A 93 19.83 -9.92 1.13
CA ASP A 93 20.07 -10.06 2.57
C ASP A 93 18.81 -9.79 3.41
N GLN A 94 17.99 -8.83 3.01
CA GLN A 94 16.70 -8.58 3.67
C GLN A 94 15.74 -9.76 3.47
N ILE A 95 15.72 -10.35 2.27
CA ILE A 95 14.91 -11.53 1.97
C ILE A 95 15.37 -12.72 2.83
N TYR A 96 16.70 -12.97 2.90
CA TYR A 96 17.24 -14.04 3.75
C TYR A 96 16.88 -13.87 5.22
N ASN A 97 17.01 -12.64 5.72
CA ASN A 97 16.66 -12.31 7.11
C ASN A 97 15.18 -12.58 7.40
N ILE A 98 14.27 -12.20 6.50
CA ILE A 98 12.84 -12.41 6.67
C ILE A 98 12.50 -13.91 6.62
N VAL A 99 13.01 -14.63 5.63
CA VAL A 99 12.77 -16.08 5.49
C VAL A 99 13.27 -16.86 6.71
N ASN A 100 14.48 -16.54 7.18
CA ASN A 100 15.05 -17.18 8.36
C ASN A 100 14.33 -16.79 9.65
N HIS A 101 14.00 -15.50 9.84
CA HIS A 101 13.29 -15.03 11.03
C HIS A 101 11.87 -15.59 11.13
N SER A 102 11.17 -15.70 10.00
CA SER A 102 9.80 -16.24 9.94
C SER A 102 9.70 -17.74 10.09
N ASP A 103 10.82 -18.49 10.05
CA ASP A 103 10.86 -19.94 9.98
C ASP A 103 10.09 -20.50 8.77
N ALA A 104 10.16 -19.81 7.62
CA ALA A 104 9.46 -20.25 6.43
C ALA A 104 9.98 -21.61 5.94
N LYS A 105 9.06 -22.54 5.66
CA LYS A 105 9.38 -23.87 5.10
C LYS A 105 9.63 -23.84 3.60
N LEU A 106 8.79 -23.10 2.88
CA LEU A 106 8.89 -22.92 1.43
C LEU A 106 9.00 -21.44 1.10
N LEU A 107 9.69 -21.14 0.01
CA LEU A 107 9.78 -19.81 -0.58
C LEU A 107 9.35 -19.86 -2.04
N PHE A 108 8.27 -19.17 -2.38
CA PHE A 108 7.89 -18.93 -3.76
C PHE A 108 8.55 -17.67 -4.29
N VAL A 109 9.23 -17.77 -5.45
CA VAL A 109 10.00 -16.67 -6.03
C VAL A 109 9.57 -16.33 -7.44
N GLY A 110 9.47 -15.03 -7.73
CA GLY A 110 9.29 -14.50 -9.09
C GLY A 110 10.61 -14.45 -9.89
N ASP A 111 10.51 -14.14 -11.17
CA ASP A 111 11.59 -14.11 -12.15
C ASP A 111 12.82 -13.31 -11.70
N VAL A 112 12.60 -12.07 -11.22
CA VAL A 112 13.69 -11.17 -10.79
C VAL A 112 14.39 -11.68 -9.55
N VAL A 113 13.63 -12.21 -8.59
CA VAL A 113 14.16 -12.67 -7.30
C VAL A 113 14.91 -13.98 -7.46
N ALA A 114 14.38 -14.92 -8.29
CA ALA A 114 14.96 -16.23 -8.49
C ALA A 114 16.43 -16.20 -8.94
N THR A 115 16.84 -15.17 -9.69
CA THR A 115 18.21 -15.02 -10.20
C THR A 115 19.17 -14.34 -9.20
N GLN A 116 18.66 -13.79 -8.09
CA GLN A 116 19.44 -12.99 -7.15
C GLN A 116 19.66 -13.67 -5.80
N ILE A 117 18.87 -14.70 -5.48
CA ILE A 117 18.92 -15.34 -4.17
C ILE A 117 19.84 -16.56 -4.14
N ASP A 118 20.51 -16.75 -3.01
CA ASP A 118 21.33 -17.90 -2.69
C ASP A 118 20.63 -18.74 -1.61
N GLY A 119 20.13 -19.92 -1.98
CA GLY A 119 19.44 -20.83 -1.08
C GLY A 119 20.30 -21.28 0.11
N THR A 120 21.64 -21.25 0.02
CA THR A 120 22.53 -21.62 1.13
C THR A 120 22.44 -20.67 2.32
N LYS A 121 21.98 -19.43 2.10
CA LYS A 121 21.75 -18.42 3.14
C LYS A 121 20.47 -18.65 3.95
N MET A 122 19.63 -19.60 3.53
CA MET A 122 18.37 -19.97 4.19
C MET A 122 18.40 -21.47 4.56
N PRO A 123 19.18 -21.87 5.58
CA PRO A 123 19.48 -23.28 5.85
C PRO A 123 18.27 -24.11 6.30
N ALA A 124 17.28 -23.48 6.96
CA ALA A 124 16.06 -24.17 7.43
C ALA A 124 14.99 -24.34 6.35
N LEU A 125 15.13 -23.64 5.19
CA LEU A 125 14.18 -23.69 4.10
C LEU A 125 14.21 -25.06 3.41
N GLU A 126 13.07 -25.73 3.26
CA GLU A 126 12.96 -27.06 2.63
C GLU A 126 12.96 -26.97 1.10
N GLY A 127 12.49 -25.86 0.52
CA GLY A 127 12.51 -25.66 -0.91
C GLY A 127 12.20 -24.25 -1.39
N ILE A 128 12.61 -24.00 -2.65
CA ILE A 128 12.32 -22.77 -3.39
C ILE A 128 11.55 -23.15 -4.64
N VAL A 129 10.37 -22.56 -4.80
CA VAL A 129 9.43 -22.83 -5.90
C VAL A 129 9.35 -21.61 -6.80
N TYR A 130 9.46 -21.80 -8.10
CA TYR A 130 9.37 -20.73 -9.10
C TYR A 130 7.89 -20.40 -9.40
N LEU A 131 7.45 -19.16 -9.17
CA LEU A 131 6.05 -18.75 -9.28
C LEU A 131 5.42 -18.99 -10.66
N PRO A 132 6.09 -18.70 -11.80
CA PRO A 132 5.43 -18.81 -13.10
C PRO A 132 4.89 -20.19 -13.46
N ASP A 133 5.58 -21.25 -13.08
CA ASP A 133 5.24 -22.65 -13.46
C ASP A 133 5.28 -23.63 -12.29
N TYR A 134 5.56 -23.13 -11.09
CA TYR A 134 5.74 -23.92 -9.85
C TYR A 134 6.84 -25.00 -9.94
N SER A 135 7.84 -24.82 -10.81
CA SER A 135 9.04 -25.66 -10.84
C SER A 135 9.91 -25.44 -9.60
N LEU A 136 10.72 -26.42 -9.25
CA LEU A 136 11.64 -26.32 -8.12
C LEU A 136 12.95 -25.65 -8.55
N VAL A 137 13.28 -24.52 -7.90
CA VAL A 137 14.61 -23.91 -7.97
C VAL A 137 15.56 -24.62 -7.02
N LEU A 138 15.05 -25.02 -5.85
CA LEU A 138 15.76 -25.77 -4.84
C LEU A 138 14.81 -26.76 -4.18
N SER A 139 15.27 -28.00 -3.96
CA SER A 139 14.61 -28.96 -3.08
C SER A 139 15.62 -29.60 -2.15
N ARG A 140 15.30 -29.68 -0.87
CA ARG A 140 16.12 -30.35 0.15
C ARG A 140 15.46 -31.58 0.74
N THR A 141 14.26 -31.92 0.28
CA THR A 141 13.54 -33.11 0.74
C THR A 141 13.05 -33.93 -0.43
N ASP A 142 13.18 -35.26 -0.32
CA ASP A 142 12.67 -36.18 -1.33
C ASP A 142 11.15 -36.07 -1.49
N LYS A 143 10.45 -35.74 -0.40
CA LYS A 143 9.00 -35.52 -0.41
C LYS A 143 8.60 -34.37 -1.32
N LEU A 144 9.29 -33.22 -1.21
CA LEU A 144 8.99 -32.05 -2.04
C LEU A 144 9.31 -32.34 -3.53
N THR A 145 10.44 -32.98 -3.79
CA THR A 145 10.83 -33.38 -5.16
C THR A 145 9.76 -34.29 -5.75
N TYR A 146 9.41 -35.37 -5.04
CA TYR A 146 8.38 -36.32 -5.47
C TYR A 146 7.02 -35.64 -5.70
N ALA A 147 6.58 -34.83 -4.73
CA ALA A 147 5.30 -34.12 -4.82
C ALA A 147 5.23 -33.20 -6.05
N ARG A 148 6.34 -32.54 -6.41
CA ARG A 148 6.36 -31.69 -7.60
C ARG A 148 6.40 -32.47 -8.91
N GLU A 149 7.22 -33.53 -8.98
CA GLU A 149 7.36 -34.37 -10.18
C GLU A 149 6.05 -35.07 -10.54
N HIS A 150 5.32 -35.57 -9.53
CA HIS A 150 4.08 -36.33 -9.71
C HIS A 150 2.80 -35.48 -9.52
N LEU A 151 2.91 -34.13 -9.44
CA LEU A 151 1.81 -33.25 -9.14
C LEU A 151 0.60 -33.43 -10.07
N ASN A 152 0.84 -33.52 -11.37
CA ASN A 152 -0.24 -33.68 -12.35
C ASN A 152 -0.87 -35.08 -12.29
N GLU A 153 -0.07 -36.10 -12.00
CA GLU A 153 -0.54 -37.47 -11.80
C GLU A 153 -1.43 -37.55 -10.56
N MET A 154 -0.96 -37.04 -9.42
CA MET A 154 -1.74 -37.01 -8.17
C MET A 154 -3.04 -36.22 -8.34
N PHE A 155 -3.01 -35.08 -9.04
CA PHE A 155 -4.21 -34.32 -9.36
C PHE A 155 -5.18 -35.14 -10.23
N GLY A 156 -4.68 -35.83 -11.26
CA GLY A 156 -5.47 -36.70 -12.12
C GLY A 156 -6.10 -37.88 -11.38
N HIS A 157 -5.37 -38.48 -10.44
CA HIS A 157 -5.90 -39.56 -9.57
C HIS A 157 -6.98 -39.06 -8.63
N LYS A 158 -6.82 -37.86 -8.03
CA LYS A 158 -7.81 -37.25 -7.15
C LYS A 158 -9.07 -36.84 -7.91
N TYR A 159 -8.93 -36.40 -9.16
CA TYR A 159 -10.02 -35.94 -10.04
C TYR A 159 -9.99 -36.62 -11.40
N PRO A 160 -10.36 -37.91 -11.48
CA PRO A 160 -10.18 -38.71 -12.69
C PRO A 160 -11.05 -38.32 -13.87
N LYS A 161 -12.14 -37.58 -13.65
CA LYS A 161 -12.99 -37.08 -14.73
C LYS A 161 -12.78 -35.58 -14.96
N TYR A 162 -13.26 -34.77 -14.03
CA TYR A 162 -13.17 -33.31 -14.10
C TYR A 162 -13.09 -32.71 -12.71
N PHE A 163 -12.29 -31.67 -12.55
CA PHE A 163 -12.35 -30.79 -11.38
C PHE A 163 -13.50 -29.80 -11.56
N ARG A 164 -14.42 -29.73 -10.60
CA ARG A 164 -15.65 -28.95 -10.64
C ARG A 164 -15.80 -28.14 -9.36
N LYS A 165 -16.73 -27.18 -9.36
CA LYS A 165 -17.00 -26.32 -8.20
C LYS A 165 -17.40 -27.10 -6.94
N GLU A 166 -18.07 -28.24 -7.08
CA GLU A 166 -18.45 -29.11 -5.96
C GLU A 166 -17.26 -29.78 -5.26
N HIS A 167 -16.07 -29.75 -5.87
CA HIS A 167 -14.84 -30.25 -5.28
C HIS A 167 -14.09 -29.16 -4.48
N VAL A 168 -14.50 -27.90 -4.60
CA VAL A 168 -13.88 -26.79 -3.87
C VAL A 168 -14.27 -26.89 -2.41
N SER A 169 -13.29 -27.17 -1.57
CA SER A 169 -13.45 -27.25 -0.12
C SER A 169 -12.13 -26.86 0.53
N TYR A 170 -12.16 -25.74 1.21
CA TYR A 170 -10.96 -25.17 1.81
C TYR A 170 -10.95 -25.30 3.33
N TYR A 171 -9.77 -25.17 3.91
CA TYR A 171 -9.61 -25.07 5.34
C TYR A 171 -10.44 -23.89 5.87
N LYS A 172 -11.19 -24.12 6.93
CA LYS A 172 -11.88 -23.07 7.69
C LYS A 172 -11.10 -22.88 8.99
N GLU A 173 -10.66 -21.67 9.24
CA GLU A 173 -10.01 -21.32 10.49
C GLU A 173 -10.93 -21.63 11.68
N GLN A 174 -10.35 -22.16 12.75
CA GLN A 174 -11.10 -22.63 13.92
C GLN A 174 -11.55 -21.46 14.82
N CYS A 175 -10.80 -20.35 14.77
CA CYS A 175 -11.15 -19.11 15.46
C CYS A 175 -10.65 -17.90 14.67
N PRO A 176 -11.29 -16.74 14.84
CA PRO A 176 -10.92 -15.51 14.14
C PRO A 176 -9.49 -15.01 14.44
N GLU A 177 -8.93 -15.36 15.58
CA GLU A 177 -7.56 -15.02 16.04
C GLU A 177 -6.49 -15.90 15.44
N GLU A 178 -6.83 -16.95 14.67
CA GLU A 178 -5.83 -17.80 14.04
C GLU A 178 -4.97 -16.98 13.07
N LEU A 179 -3.65 -17.17 13.16
CA LEU A 179 -2.68 -16.40 12.37
C LEU A 179 -2.81 -16.73 10.88
N ALA A 180 -3.09 -15.71 10.07
CA ALA A 180 -3.22 -15.82 8.61
C ALA A 180 -1.93 -15.47 7.89
N LEU A 181 -1.27 -14.37 8.28
CA LEU A 181 -0.04 -13.92 7.65
C LEU A 181 0.88 -13.14 8.59
N ILE A 182 2.17 -13.08 8.23
CA ILE A 182 3.17 -12.23 8.87
C ILE A 182 3.70 -11.26 7.83
N ASN A 183 3.35 -9.98 7.95
CA ASN A 183 3.82 -8.94 7.02
C ASN A 183 4.98 -8.15 7.62
N TYR A 184 6.11 -8.09 6.93
CA TYR A 184 7.31 -7.41 7.44
C TYR A 184 7.30 -5.93 7.06
N THR A 185 7.42 -5.07 8.07
CA THR A 185 7.54 -3.62 7.87
C THR A 185 9.02 -3.24 7.77
N SER A 186 9.33 -2.27 6.91
CA SER A 186 10.65 -1.63 6.91
C SER A 186 10.78 -0.76 8.17
N GLY A 187 11.36 -1.31 9.22
CA GLY A 187 11.59 -0.57 10.47
C GLY A 187 12.54 0.62 10.25
N THR A 188 12.26 1.75 10.91
CA THR A 188 13.15 2.92 10.94
C THR A 188 14.49 2.64 11.64
N THR A 189 14.61 1.49 12.33
CA THR A 189 15.79 1.06 13.11
C THR A 189 16.64 0.00 12.39
N GLY A 190 16.39 -0.26 11.10
CA GLY A 190 17.18 -1.22 10.30
C GLY A 190 16.69 -2.67 10.35
N PHE A 191 15.92 -3.08 11.36
CA PHE A 191 15.33 -4.41 11.45
C PHE A 191 13.84 -4.38 11.15
N SER A 192 13.39 -5.19 10.18
CA SER A 192 11.98 -5.34 9.85
C SER A 192 11.24 -6.07 10.98
N LYS A 193 10.10 -5.53 11.43
CA LYS A 193 9.22 -6.21 12.37
C LYS A 193 8.20 -7.07 11.62
N GLY A 194 8.02 -8.31 12.02
CA GLY A 194 6.99 -9.20 11.48
C GLY A 194 5.64 -8.94 12.15
N VAL A 195 4.76 -8.24 11.48
CA VAL A 195 3.39 -7.95 11.94
C VAL A 195 2.53 -9.19 11.78
N MET A 196 2.02 -9.74 12.88
CA MET A 196 1.16 -10.91 12.90
C MET A 196 -0.30 -10.52 12.69
N LEU A 197 -0.87 -10.84 11.53
CA LEU A 197 -2.26 -10.55 11.19
C LEU A 197 -3.10 -11.83 11.21
N PRO A 198 -4.15 -11.88 12.07
CA PRO A 198 -5.08 -13.00 12.12
C PRO A 198 -6.11 -12.94 10.99
N TYR A 199 -6.85 -14.03 10.77
CA TYR A 199 -7.92 -14.07 9.77
C TYR A 199 -8.99 -13.00 10.01
N ARG A 200 -9.31 -12.63 11.27
CA ARG A 200 -10.24 -11.53 11.58
C ARG A 200 -9.79 -10.19 11.00
N SER A 201 -8.47 -9.95 10.92
CA SER A 201 -7.95 -8.72 10.32
C SER A 201 -8.21 -8.67 8.81
N LEU A 202 -7.98 -9.77 8.10
CA LEU A 202 -8.29 -9.89 6.68
C LEU A 202 -9.79 -9.75 6.44
N TRP A 203 -10.59 -10.43 7.25
CA TRP A 203 -12.06 -10.34 7.19
C TRP A 203 -12.55 -8.90 7.38
N SER A 204 -12.08 -8.21 8.42
CA SER A 204 -12.51 -6.84 8.74
C SER A 204 -12.25 -5.85 7.59
N ASN A 205 -11.06 -5.94 6.97
CA ASN A 205 -10.72 -5.10 5.83
C ASN A 205 -11.55 -5.45 4.59
N ALA A 206 -11.78 -6.73 4.33
CA ALA A 206 -12.59 -7.17 3.21
C ALA A 206 -14.07 -6.83 3.39
N ASP A 207 -14.62 -6.99 4.60
CA ASP A 207 -16.01 -6.67 4.90
C ASP A 207 -16.26 -5.16 4.83
N PHE A 208 -15.34 -4.35 5.38
CA PHE A 208 -15.34 -2.91 5.19
C PHE A 208 -15.42 -2.54 3.71
N ALA A 209 -14.47 -3.06 2.91
CA ALA A 209 -14.38 -2.70 1.51
C ALA A 209 -15.62 -3.14 0.72
N ARG A 210 -16.12 -4.36 0.94
CA ARG A 210 -17.32 -4.88 0.29
C ARG A 210 -18.60 -4.12 0.69
N THR A 211 -18.70 -3.71 1.96
CA THR A 211 -19.88 -3.00 2.48
C THR A 211 -19.87 -1.53 2.10
N VAL A 212 -18.71 -0.86 2.11
CA VAL A 212 -18.62 0.59 1.91
C VAL A 212 -18.29 0.95 0.46
N ILE A 213 -17.23 0.36 -0.10
CA ILE A 213 -16.76 0.62 -1.46
C ILE A 213 -17.53 -0.25 -2.48
N GLY A 214 -17.79 -1.50 -2.12
CA GLY A 214 -18.40 -2.52 -2.98
C GLY A 214 -19.81 -2.17 -3.49
N LYS A 215 -20.55 -1.29 -2.80
CA LYS A 215 -21.83 -0.76 -3.30
C LYS A 215 -21.73 -0.01 -4.63
N HIS A 216 -20.51 0.39 -5.02
CA HIS A 216 -20.23 1.10 -6.28
C HIS A 216 -19.59 0.21 -7.35
N ILE A 217 -19.46 -1.09 -7.06
CA ILE A 217 -18.81 -2.08 -7.91
C ILE A 217 -19.81 -3.17 -8.29
N ALA A 218 -19.72 -3.64 -9.52
CA ALA A 218 -20.48 -4.78 -10.03
C ALA A 218 -19.54 -5.96 -10.34
N VAL A 219 -20.09 -7.17 -10.36
CA VAL A 219 -19.37 -8.36 -10.82
C VAL A 219 -18.87 -8.15 -12.24
N GLY A 220 -17.58 -8.46 -12.48
CA GLY A 220 -16.92 -8.25 -13.77
C GLY A 220 -16.35 -6.83 -13.96
N ASP A 221 -16.57 -5.90 -13.02
CA ASP A 221 -15.87 -4.61 -13.05
C ASP A 221 -14.36 -4.82 -12.98
N LYS A 222 -13.63 -3.96 -13.70
CA LYS A 222 -12.19 -4.09 -13.89
C LYS A 222 -11.43 -3.23 -12.90
N VAL A 223 -10.32 -3.75 -12.39
CA VAL A 223 -9.39 -3.07 -11.51
C VAL A 223 -7.96 -3.29 -11.99
N ILE A 224 -7.07 -2.32 -11.77
CA ILE A 224 -5.65 -2.46 -12.07
C ILE A 224 -4.88 -2.51 -10.76
N SER A 225 -4.09 -3.55 -10.56
CA SER A 225 -3.16 -3.66 -9.43
C SER A 225 -1.80 -3.08 -9.82
N ILE A 226 -1.47 -1.92 -9.26
CA ILE A 226 -0.22 -1.17 -9.47
C ILE A 226 0.66 -1.12 -8.22
N LEU A 227 0.06 -1.28 -7.04
CA LEU A 227 0.77 -1.34 -5.77
C LEU A 227 1.30 -2.75 -5.51
N PRO A 228 2.45 -2.92 -4.84
CA PRO A 228 2.95 -4.25 -4.53
C PRO A 228 1.94 -5.08 -3.72
N MET A 229 1.58 -6.27 -4.21
CA MET A 229 0.68 -7.19 -3.50
C MET A 229 1.25 -7.70 -2.18
N ALA A 230 2.57 -7.71 -2.02
CA ALA A 230 3.21 -8.03 -0.74
C ALA A 230 3.04 -6.91 0.31
N HIS A 231 2.56 -5.73 -0.07
CA HIS A 231 2.20 -4.65 0.84
C HIS A 231 0.71 -4.72 1.19
N MET A 232 0.35 -4.55 2.48
CA MET A 232 -1.04 -4.71 2.95
C MET A 232 -2.05 -3.84 2.18
N TYR A 233 -1.67 -2.63 1.77
CA TYR A 233 -2.57 -1.73 1.03
C TYR A 233 -2.92 -2.30 -0.35
N GLY A 234 -1.93 -2.74 -1.12
CA GLY A 234 -2.16 -3.41 -2.41
C GLY A 234 -2.86 -4.76 -2.24
N MET A 235 -2.45 -5.55 -1.24
CA MET A 235 -3.05 -6.86 -0.95
C MET A 235 -4.54 -6.77 -0.64
N ALA A 236 -4.92 -5.87 0.27
CA ALA A 236 -6.30 -5.75 0.73
C ALA A 236 -7.22 -5.13 -0.32
N PHE A 237 -6.77 -4.06 -1.02
CA PHE A 237 -7.63 -3.19 -1.83
C PHE A 237 -7.34 -3.17 -3.33
N GLU A 238 -6.36 -3.93 -3.84
CA GLU A 238 -6.17 -4.20 -5.27
C GLU A 238 -6.20 -5.71 -5.59
N PHE A 239 -6.46 -6.55 -4.58
CA PHE A 239 -6.52 -7.99 -4.79
C PHE A 239 -7.64 -8.65 -3.98
N LEU A 240 -7.55 -8.73 -2.63
CA LEU A 240 -8.50 -9.52 -1.84
C LEU A 240 -9.94 -9.00 -1.93
N PHE A 241 -10.12 -7.70 -1.80
CA PHE A 241 -11.44 -7.06 -1.91
C PHE A 241 -12.07 -7.31 -3.27
N GLU A 242 -11.34 -7.07 -4.34
CA GLU A 242 -11.81 -7.22 -5.71
C GLU A 242 -12.09 -8.69 -6.04
N PHE A 243 -11.21 -9.59 -5.62
CA PHE A 243 -11.39 -11.04 -5.78
C PHE A 243 -12.68 -11.51 -5.08
N LEU A 244 -12.90 -11.07 -3.84
CA LEU A 244 -14.10 -11.43 -3.07
C LEU A 244 -15.39 -10.76 -3.60
N SER A 245 -15.26 -9.72 -4.42
CA SER A 245 -16.39 -8.96 -5.01
C SER A 245 -16.72 -9.39 -6.45
N GLY A 246 -16.01 -10.37 -6.99
CA GLY A 246 -16.25 -10.83 -8.38
C GLY A 246 -15.66 -9.90 -9.45
N CYS A 247 -14.73 -9.03 -9.09
CA CYS A 247 -14.06 -8.13 -10.04
C CYS A 247 -13.00 -8.86 -10.86
N HIS A 248 -12.62 -8.24 -11.98
CA HIS A 248 -11.55 -8.69 -12.85
C HIS A 248 -10.29 -7.85 -12.61
N VAL A 249 -9.28 -8.43 -11.95
CA VAL A 249 -8.03 -7.76 -11.58
C VAL A 249 -6.97 -7.91 -12.66
N TYR A 250 -6.35 -6.79 -13.05
CA TYR A 250 -5.26 -6.73 -14.02
C TYR A 250 -3.95 -6.39 -13.33
N TYR A 251 -2.98 -7.28 -13.37
CA TYR A 251 -1.65 -7.09 -12.79
C TYR A 251 -0.67 -6.50 -13.79
N LEU A 252 0.03 -5.43 -13.41
CA LEU A 252 1.16 -4.92 -14.18
C LEU A 252 2.42 -5.71 -13.82
N THR A 253 2.71 -6.76 -14.58
CA THR A 253 3.83 -7.69 -14.33
C THR A 253 5.21 -7.12 -14.64
N ARG A 254 5.28 -5.95 -15.30
CA ARG A 254 6.53 -5.24 -15.60
C ARG A 254 6.64 -3.98 -14.76
N ILE A 255 7.87 -3.46 -14.59
CA ILE A 255 8.09 -2.17 -13.92
C ILE A 255 7.26 -1.10 -14.64
N PRO A 256 6.28 -0.48 -13.98
CA PRO A 256 5.37 0.42 -14.63
C PRO A 256 6.03 1.77 -14.91
N SER A 257 6.42 2.03 -16.18
CA SER A 257 6.72 3.40 -16.61
C SER A 257 5.41 4.23 -16.66
N PRO A 258 5.48 5.56 -16.55
CA PRO A 258 4.29 6.41 -16.67
C PRO A 258 3.50 6.18 -17.97
N ALA A 259 4.17 5.81 -19.06
CA ALA A 259 3.54 5.49 -20.34
C ALA A 259 2.77 4.16 -20.29
N ILE A 260 3.35 3.13 -19.65
CA ILE A 260 2.70 1.81 -19.47
C ILE A 260 1.47 1.95 -18.57
N ILE A 261 1.58 2.71 -17.46
CA ILE A 261 0.45 2.97 -16.58
C ILE A 261 -0.68 3.68 -17.35
N ALA A 262 -0.37 4.74 -18.09
CA ALA A 262 -1.36 5.48 -18.84
C ALA A 262 -2.06 4.60 -19.90
N GLN A 263 -1.29 3.75 -20.59
CA GLN A 263 -1.86 2.80 -21.56
C GLN A 263 -2.74 1.77 -20.88
N ALA A 264 -2.32 1.23 -19.74
CA ALA A 264 -3.12 0.26 -18.99
C ALA A 264 -4.45 0.87 -18.48
N PHE A 265 -4.43 2.11 -18.00
CA PHE A 265 -5.67 2.80 -17.63
C PHE A 265 -6.60 3.00 -18.83
N ALA A 266 -6.06 3.34 -20.00
CA ALA A 266 -6.86 3.51 -21.22
C ALA A 266 -7.48 2.17 -21.69
N ASP A 267 -6.72 1.08 -21.63
CA ASP A 267 -7.15 -0.25 -22.09
C ASP A 267 -8.15 -0.90 -21.11
N VAL A 268 -7.87 -0.83 -19.82
CA VAL A 268 -8.63 -1.53 -18.77
C VAL A 268 -9.85 -0.70 -18.33
N ARG A 269 -9.71 0.62 -18.19
CA ARG A 269 -10.75 1.52 -17.71
C ARG A 269 -11.30 1.10 -16.33
N PRO A 270 -10.47 1.10 -15.29
CA PRO A 270 -10.81 0.54 -13.98
C PRO A 270 -12.01 1.26 -13.33
N ARG A 271 -12.75 0.51 -12.52
CA ARG A 271 -13.91 1.03 -11.78
C ARG A 271 -13.54 1.71 -10.47
N ILE A 272 -12.52 1.19 -9.78
CA ILE A 272 -11.89 1.78 -8.60
C ILE A 272 -10.40 1.86 -8.86
N ILE A 273 -9.76 2.90 -8.36
CA ILE A 273 -8.31 3.09 -8.46
C ILE A 273 -7.76 3.28 -7.06
N ILE A 274 -6.82 2.43 -6.69
CA ILE A 274 -6.05 2.54 -5.46
C ILE A 274 -4.71 3.14 -5.83
N ALA A 275 -4.28 4.19 -5.15
CA ALA A 275 -3.06 4.89 -5.50
C ALA A 275 -2.29 5.38 -4.27
N VAL A 276 -0.98 5.59 -4.44
CA VAL A 276 -0.18 6.37 -3.51
C VAL A 276 -0.06 7.82 -3.98
N PRO A 277 0.11 8.79 -3.07
CA PRO A 277 0.22 10.22 -3.41
C PRO A 277 1.17 10.52 -4.56
N LEU A 278 2.35 9.94 -4.53
CA LEU A 278 3.41 10.15 -5.52
C LEU A 278 2.96 9.95 -6.98
N ILE A 279 2.08 8.97 -7.23
CA ILE A 279 1.59 8.68 -8.59
C ILE A 279 0.68 9.84 -9.06
N ILE A 280 -0.24 10.26 -8.23
CA ILE A 280 -1.19 11.33 -8.53
C ILE A 280 -0.46 12.67 -8.69
N GLU A 281 0.41 12.98 -7.73
CA GLU A 281 1.21 14.21 -7.72
C GLU A 281 2.07 14.36 -8.98
N LYS A 282 2.79 13.30 -9.37
CA LYS A 282 3.59 13.31 -10.60
C LYS A 282 2.73 13.55 -11.85
N ILE A 283 1.55 12.95 -11.94
CA ILE A 283 0.65 13.17 -13.08
C ILE A 283 0.17 14.63 -13.10
N ILE A 284 -0.29 15.15 -11.97
CA ILE A 284 -0.82 16.51 -11.88
C ILE A 284 0.28 17.55 -12.12
N ARG A 285 1.41 17.44 -11.42
CA ARG A 285 2.51 18.40 -11.54
C ARG A 285 3.18 18.40 -12.91
N LYS A 286 3.47 17.20 -13.47
CA LYS A 286 4.19 17.11 -14.76
C LYS A 286 3.30 17.26 -16.01
N LYS A 287 2.01 16.91 -15.93
CA LYS A 287 1.13 16.93 -17.13
C LYS A 287 0.03 17.98 -17.09
N VAL A 288 -0.39 18.42 -15.92
CA VAL A 288 -1.54 19.35 -15.77
C VAL A 288 -1.09 20.76 -15.43
N PHE A 289 -0.31 20.97 -14.39
CA PHE A 289 0.10 22.30 -13.95
C PHE A 289 0.81 23.14 -15.03
N PRO A 290 1.75 22.61 -15.84
CA PRO A 290 2.39 23.39 -16.89
C PRO A 290 1.39 23.97 -17.91
N LYS A 291 0.32 23.21 -18.22
CA LYS A 291 -0.74 23.68 -19.13
C LYS A 291 -1.60 24.80 -18.52
N LEU A 292 -1.74 24.81 -17.20
CA LEU A 292 -2.52 25.81 -16.48
C LEU A 292 -1.75 27.13 -16.28
N GLN A 293 -0.44 27.11 -16.31
CA GLN A 293 0.42 28.28 -16.11
C GLN A 293 0.49 29.21 -17.33
N THR A 294 -0.08 28.81 -18.47
CA THR A 294 -0.12 29.66 -19.67
C THR A 294 -0.96 30.94 -19.42
N ASN A 295 -0.53 32.09 -19.96
CA ASN A 295 -1.23 33.38 -19.79
C ASN A 295 -2.71 33.29 -20.18
N LYS A 296 -3.02 32.54 -21.26
CA LYS A 296 -4.40 32.32 -21.71
C LYS A 296 -5.23 31.57 -20.66
N MET A 297 -4.67 30.52 -20.06
CA MET A 297 -5.37 29.71 -19.08
C MET A 297 -5.56 30.46 -17.76
N ARG A 298 -4.54 31.21 -17.30
CA ARG A 298 -4.66 32.10 -16.13
C ARG A 298 -5.78 33.13 -16.29
N LEU A 299 -5.89 33.74 -17.49
CA LEU A 299 -6.98 34.68 -17.75
C LEU A 299 -8.36 34.02 -17.68
N LEU A 300 -8.52 32.83 -18.28
CA LEU A 300 -9.78 32.09 -18.28
C LEU A 300 -10.19 31.62 -16.86
N LEU A 301 -9.23 31.20 -16.05
CA LEU A 301 -9.47 30.78 -14.66
C LEU A 301 -9.83 31.94 -13.73
N ASN A 302 -9.46 33.19 -14.07
CA ASN A 302 -9.80 34.37 -13.32
C ASN A 302 -11.18 34.95 -13.68
N MET A 303 -11.87 34.44 -14.69
CA MET A 303 -13.20 34.88 -15.10
C MET A 303 -14.30 34.08 -14.37
N PRO A 304 -15.10 34.68 -13.47
CA PRO A 304 -16.02 33.94 -12.57
C PRO A 304 -17.00 32.99 -13.29
N VAL A 305 -17.55 33.41 -14.43
CA VAL A 305 -18.53 32.60 -15.21
C VAL A 305 -17.84 31.50 -16.04
N ILE A 306 -16.63 31.76 -16.53
CA ILE A 306 -15.88 30.86 -17.39
C ILE A 306 -15.11 29.83 -16.57
N ASN A 307 -14.65 30.21 -15.38
CA ASN A 307 -13.87 29.36 -14.47
C ASN A 307 -14.54 28.00 -14.22
N LYS A 308 -15.85 27.99 -13.93
CA LYS A 308 -16.59 26.73 -13.69
C LYS A 308 -16.48 25.76 -14.88
N LYS A 309 -16.78 26.25 -16.10
CA LYS A 309 -16.70 25.43 -17.31
C LYS A 309 -15.26 24.98 -17.64
N VAL A 310 -14.29 25.83 -17.33
CA VAL A 310 -12.85 25.49 -17.52
C VAL A 310 -12.45 24.39 -16.54
N ASN A 311 -12.83 24.49 -15.27
CA ASN A 311 -12.56 23.48 -14.25
C ASN A 311 -13.23 22.14 -14.59
N GLU A 312 -14.50 22.15 -15.03
CA GLU A 312 -15.21 20.96 -15.51
C GLU A 312 -14.45 20.26 -16.65
N LYS A 313 -14.00 21.05 -17.66
CA LYS A 313 -13.22 20.50 -18.78
C LYS A 313 -11.85 19.95 -18.36
N ILE A 314 -11.18 20.60 -17.40
CA ILE A 314 -9.94 20.09 -16.82
C ILE A 314 -10.20 18.77 -16.07
N CYS A 315 -11.27 18.72 -15.27
CA CYS A 315 -11.69 17.52 -14.56
C CYS A 315 -11.94 16.34 -15.53
N GLU A 316 -12.66 16.58 -16.63
CA GLU A 316 -12.90 15.57 -17.67
C GLU A 316 -11.58 15.05 -18.28
N GLN A 317 -10.63 15.94 -18.59
CA GLN A 317 -9.34 15.56 -19.15
C GLN A 317 -8.48 14.77 -18.16
N VAL A 318 -8.47 15.17 -16.87
CA VAL A 318 -7.77 14.44 -15.81
C VAL A 318 -8.42 13.09 -15.61
N THR A 319 -9.76 13.03 -15.55
CA THR A 319 -10.52 11.78 -15.42
C THR A 319 -10.23 10.82 -16.59
N ALA A 320 -10.17 11.33 -17.82
CA ALA A 320 -9.86 10.54 -19.01
C ALA A 320 -8.44 9.94 -18.96
N ALA A 321 -7.46 10.63 -18.34
CA ALA A 321 -6.10 10.11 -18.16
C ALA A 321 -6.04 8.86 -17.27
N PHE A 322 -7.04 8.64 -16.43
CA PHE A 322 -7.23 7.45 -15.58
C PHE A 322 -8.27 6.46 -16.16
N GLY A 323 -8.52 6.49 -17.47
CA GLY A 323 -9.44 5.58 -18.15
C GLY A 323 -10.91 6.03 -18.19
N GLY A 324 -11.28 7.09 -17.47
CA GLY A 324 -12.58 7.77 -17.56
C GLY A 324 -13.77 7.05 -16.95
N ASN A 325 -13.59 5.84 -16.38
CA ASN A 325 -14.70 5.00 -15.90
C ASN A 325 -14.76 4.84 -14.37
N PHE A 326 -13.76 5.33 -13.65
CA PHE A 326 -13.69 5.10 -12.22
C PHE A 326 -14.79 5.84 -11.44
N TYR A 327 -15.24 5.23 -10.34
CA TYR A 327 -16.11 5.85 -9.36
C TYR A 327 -15.31 6.87 -8.54
N GLU A 328 -14.20 6.43 -7.93
CA GLU A 328 -13.28 7.29 -7.19
C GLU A 328 -11.83 6.78 -7.26
N ILE A 329 -10.89 7.65 -6.92
CA ILE A 329 -9.50 7.29 -6.64
C ILE A 329 -9.28 7.36 -5.13
N ILE A 330 -8.86 6.25 -4.53
CA ILE A 330 -8.52 6.16 -3.11
C ILE A 330 -7.01 6.34 -2.97
N ILE A 331 -6.59 7.39 -2.28
CA ILE A 331 -5.18 7.75 -2.10
C ILE A 331 -4.78 7.41 -0.67
N GLY A 332 -3.68 6.66 -0.50
CA GLY A 332 -3.23 6.26 0.83
C GLY A 332 -1.75 5.89 0.89
N GLY A 333 -1.27 5.55 2.08
CA GLY A 333 0.09 5.07 2.32
C GLY A 333 1.14 6.15 2.60
N ALA A 334 0.84 7.42 2.36
CA ALA A 334 1.67 8.58 2.70
C ALA A 334 0.82 9.85 2.79
N ALA A 335 1.39 10.94 3.32
CA ALA A 335 0.75 12.26 3.29
C ALA A 335 0.50 12.71 1.85
N PHE A 336 -0.65 13.33 1.61
CA PHE A 336 -1.02 13.84 0.29
C PHE A 336 -0.77 15.35 0.21
N ASN A 337 -0.07 15.78 -0.83
CA ASN A 337 0.35 17.16 -0.99
C ASN A 337 -0.84 18.13 -1.09
N GLN A 338 -0.88 19.14 -0.21
CA GLN A 338 -2.00 20.08 -0.08
C GLN A 338 -2.26 20.91 -1.35
N GLU A 339 -1.24 21.28 -2.12
CA GLU A 339 -1.42 22.04 -3.36
C GLU A 339 -2.17 21.18 -4.40
N VAL A 340 -1.77 19.93 -4.55
CA VAL A 340 -2.41 18.97 -5.46
C VAL A 340 -3.83 18.66 -4.98
N GLU A 341 -4.02 18.45 -3.68
CA GLU A 341 -5.34 18.22 -3.09
C GLU A 341 -6.28 19.42 -3.31
N ASN A 342 -5.78 20.63 -3.04
CA ASN A 342 -6.53 21.86 -3.29
C ASN A 342 -6.95 22.00 -4.75
N PHE A 343 -6.06 21.62 -5.67
CA PHE A 343 -6.35 21.63 -7.09
C PHE A 343 -7.43 20.62 -7.46
N LEU A 344 -7.31 19.36 -7.03
CA LEU A 344 -8.28 18.30 -7.32
C LEU A 344 -9.67 18.62 -6.77
N ASN A 345 -9.72 19.16 -5.54
CA ASN A 345 -10.97 19.62 -4.93
C ASN A 345 -11.60 20.75 -5.74
N ARG A 346 -10.80 21.76 -6.15
CA ARG A 346 -11.28 22.89 -6.95
C ARG A 346 -11.92 22.48 -8.27
N ILE A 347 -11.36 21.47 -8.95
CA ILE A 347 -11.91 21.00 -10.24
C ILE A 347 -13.04 19.99 -10.07
N GLY A 348 -13.39 19.60 -8.83
CA GLY A 348 -14.43 18.61 -8.53
C GLY A 348 -14.03 17.18 -8.92
N PHE A 349 -12.73 16.84 -8.82
CA PHE A 349 -12.24 15.50 -9.11
C PHE A 349 -12.63 14.51 -8.01
N ARG A 350 -12.99 13.28 -8.37
CA ARG A 350 -13.48 12.25 -7.46
C ARG A 350 -12.31 11.50 -6.81
N TYR A 351 -11.90 11.94 -5.66
CA TYR A 351 -10.84 11.31 -4.86
C TYR A 351 -11.22 11.29 -3.39
N THR A 352 -10.58 10.41 -2.65
CA THR A 352 -10.57 10.39 -1.20
C THR A 352 -9.18 10.03 -0.70
N VAL A 353 -8.88 10.37 0.55
CA VAL A 353 -7.66 9.97 1.23
C VAL A 353 -8.01 9.00 2.34
N GLY A 354 -7.39 7.82 2.34
CA GLY A 354 -7.53 6.82 3.40
C GLY A 354 -6.28 6.75 4.26
N TYR A 355 -6.46 6.36 5.52
CA TYR A 355 -5.40 6.17 6.49
C TYR A 355 -5.38 4.73 7.00
N GLY A 356 -4.17 4.21 7.16
CA GLY A 356 -3.96 2.87 7.68
C GLY A 356 -2.52 2.55 7.99
N ALA A 357 -2.34 1.41 8.64
CA ALA A 357 -1.04 0.86 9.01
C ALA A 357 -1.01 -0.65 8.72
N THR A 358 0.17 -1.21 8.47
CA THR A 358 0.33 -2.67 8.28
C THR A 358 -0.27 -3.44 9.45
N GLU A 359 -0.12 -2.91 10.65
CA GLU A 359 -0.62 -3.42 11.92
C GLU A 359 -2.16 -3.49 12.00
N CYS A 360 -2.86 -2.87 11.04
CA CYS A 360 -4.33 -2.85 10.96
C CYS A 360 -4.88 -3.53 9.68
N GLY A 361 -4.06 -4.19 8.93
CA GLY A 361 -4.37 -5.03 7.79
C GLY A 361 -5.05 -4.46 6.54
N PRO A 362 -5.01 -3.16 6.10
CA PRO A 362 -4.34 -2.01 6.73
C PRO A 362 -5.27 -0.91 7.28
N ILE A 363 -6.60 -0.91 6.99
CA ILE A 363 -7.46 0.30 7.10
C ILE A 363 -7.74 0.71 8.55
N ILE A 364 -7.67 2.02 8.79
CA ILE A 364 -8.09 2.68 10.04
C ILE A 364 -9.17 3.71 9.75
N CYS A 365 -8.95 4.63 8.80
CA CYS A 365 -9.90 5.68 8.44
C CYS A 365 -10.14 5.74 6.93
N TYR A 366 -11.40 6.07 6.58
CA TYR A 366 -11.84 6.29 5.21
C TYR A 366 -13.17 7.04 5.19
N SER A 367 -13.41 7.81 4.15
CA SER A 367 -14.73 8.32 3.77
C SER A 367 -14.88 8.26 2.24
N ASP A 368 -16.08 7.92 1.76
CA ASP A 368 -16.43 8.02 0.35
C ASP A 368 -16.25 9.45 -0.16
N TYR A 369 -15.83 9.63 -1.41
CA TYR A 369 -15.52 10.97 -1.95
C TYR A 369 -16.68 11.97 -1.81
N ALA A 370 -17.93 11.50 -1.81
CA ALA A 370 -19.11 12.34 -1.68
C ALA A 370 -19.28 12.93 -0.27
N SER A 371 -18.68 12.30 0.74
CA SER A 371 -18.70 12.74 2.14
C SER A 371 -17.31 13.07 2.69
N PHE A 372 -16.29 13.05 1.85
CA PHE A 372 -14.90 13.27 2.23
C PHE A 372 -14.65 14.74 2.62
N ALA A 373 -14.13 14.94 3.82
CA ALA A 373 -13.68 16.26 4.29
C ALA A 373 -12.23 16.49 3.81
N LYS A 374 -12.02 17.51 2.98
CA LYS A 374 -10.71 17.85 2.43
C LYS A 374 -9.66 18.06 3.54
N GLY A 375 -8.48 17.53 3.34
CA GLY A 375 -7.37 17.56 4.30
C GLY A 375 -7.46 16.51 5.41
N SER A 376 -8.59 15.78 5.52
CA SER A 376 -8.72 14.64 6.43
C SER A 376 -8.27 13.35 5.78
N CYS A 377 -8.26 12.27 6.54
CA CYS A 377 -8.18 10.91 6.02
C CYS A 377 -9.50 10.13 6.23
N GLY A 378 -10.61 10.88 6.37
CA GLY A 378 -11.93 10.31 6.62
C GLY A 378 -12.17 9.99 8.09
N ARG A 379 -13.21 9.17 8.31
CA ARG A 379 -13.68 8.73 9.63
C ARG A 379 -13.22 7.31 9.90
N ALA A 380 -13.39 6.85 11.16
CA ALA A 380 -13.14 5.46 11.51
C ALA A 380 -13.83 4.52 10.50
N ALA A 381 -13.07 3.57 9.95
CA ALA A 381 -13.59 2.57 9.03
C ALA A 381 -14.60 1.64 9.74
N LEU A 382 -15.41 0.94 8.97
CA LEU A 382 -16.38 -0.03 9.52
C LEU A 382 -15.68 -1.01 10.46
N HIS A 383 -16.27 -1.30 11.60
CA HIS A 383 -15.76 -2.15 12.68
C HIS A 383 -14.57 -1.56 13.48
N GLN A 384 -14.17 -0.31 13.19
CA GLN A 384 -13.06 0.33 13.87
C GLN A 384 -13.55 1.39 14.86
N GLU A 385 -12.81 1.51 15.96
CA GLU A 385 -12.87 2.65 16.85
C GLU A 385 -11.57 3.44 16.73
N VAL A 386 -11.67 4.77 16.68
CA VAL A 386 -10.52 5.68 16.61
C VAL A 386 -10.68 6.74 17.67
N ARG A 387 -9.60 7.03 18.41
CA ARG A 387 -9.55 8.15 19.37
C ARG A 387 -8.22 8.90 19.26
N ILE A 388 -8.26 10.16 19.63
CA ILE A 388 -7.08 11.03 19.74
C ILE A 388 -6.79 11.20 21.23
N VAL A 389 -5.58 10.89 21.67
CA VAL A 389 -5.14 11.08 23.06
C VAL A 389 -4.73 12.54 23.25
N SER A 390 -5.70 13.37 23.52
CA SER A 390 -5.52 14.83 23.64
C SER A 390 -6.54 15.40 24.64
N PRO A 391 -6.19 16.47 25.39
CA PRO A 391 -7.16 17.20 26.21
C PRO A 391 -8.21 17.95 25.38
N ASP A 392 -7.91 18.25 24.11
CA ASP A 392 -8.80 18.90 23.14
C ASP A 392 -8.51 18.26 21.76
N PRO A 393 -9.17 17.13 21.44
CA PRO A 393 -8.90 16.38 20.19
C PRO A 393 -9.15 17.17 18.91
N GLU A 394 -9.94 18.23 18.96
CA GLU A 394 -10.24 19.07 17.79
C GLU A 394 -9.09 20.05 17.48
N ASN A 395 -8.49 20.64 18.50
CA ASN A 395 -7.53 21.74 18.32
C ASN A 395 -6.08 21.37 18.70
N VAL A 396 -5.90 20.38 19.59
CA VAL A 396 -4.59 19.98 20.08
C VAL A 396 -4.25 18.58 19.59
N PRO A 397 -3.24 18.41 18.72
CA PRO A 397 -2.84 17.11 18.24
C PRO A 397 -2.44 16.16 19.36
N GLY A 398 -2.91 14.90 19.27
CA GLY A 398 -2.54 13.81 20.16
C GLY A 398 -2.29 12.54 19.39
N GLU A 399 -1.83 11.50 20.07
CA GLU A 399 -1.62 10.20 19.41
C GLU A 399 -2.95 9.61 18.95
N ILE A 400 -2.95 9.09 17.71
CA ILE A 400 -4.07 8.38 17.12
C ILE A 400 -4.03 6.93 17.62
N LEU A 401 -5.07 6.49 18.32
CA LEU A 401 -5.25 5.12 18.73
C LEU A 401 -6.41 4.48 17.97
N THR A 402 -6.28 3.20 17.67
CA THR A 402 -7.36 2.44 17.02
C THR A 402 -7.59 1.10 17.71
N LYS A 403 -8.84 0.65 17.68
CA LYS A 403 -9.26 -0.65 18.23
C LYS A 403 -10.29 -1.27 17.30
N GLY A 404 -10.17 -2.57 17.04
CA GLY A 404 -11.10 -3.29 16.19
C GLY A 404 -10.58 -4.66 15.77
N PRO A 405 -11.38 -5.43 15.04
CA PRO A 405 -10.97 -6.74 14.54
C PRO A 405 -9.83 -6.68 13.51
N ASN A 406 -9.52 -5.51 12.95
CA ASN A 406 -8.41 -5.29 12.03
C ASN A 406 -7.03 -5.34 12.71
N VAL A 407 -6.95 -5.08 14.03
CA VAL A 407 -5.68 -4.91 14.77
C VAL A 407 -4.90 -6.23 14.85
N LEU A 408 -3.58 -6.13 14.71
CA LEU A 408 -2.62 -7.23 14.77
C LEU A 408 -2.71 -8.03 16.10
N LEU A 409 -2.18 -9.25 16.09
CA LEU A 409 -1.95 -10.04 17.31
C LEU A 409 -0.71 -9.57 18.08
N GLY A 410 0.25 -8.96 17.39
CA GLY A 410 1.53 -8.53 17.92
C GLY A 410 2.63 -8.64 16.87
N TYR A 411 3.88 -8.50 17.31
CA TYR A 411 5.06 -8.65 16.46
C TYR A 411 5.72 -10.00 16.68
N TYR A 412 5.93 -10.75 15.59
CA TYR A 412 6.51 -12.08 15.63
C TYR A 412 7.88 -12.12 16.30
N LYS A 413 8.03 -12.97 17.33
CA LYS A 413 9.24 -13.08 18.17
C LYS A 413 9.70 -11.75 18.81
N ASN A 414 8.76 -10.84 19.10
CA ASN A 414 9.08 -9.55 19.70
C ASN A 414 7.98 -9.07 20.67
N GLU A 415 7.97 -9.67 21.87
CA GLU A 415 6.96 -9.37 22.89
C GLU A 415 7.05 -7.95 23.45
N ASP A 416 8.28 -7.39 23.56
CA ASP A 416 8.48 -6.03 24.07
C ASP A 416 7.86 -5.00 23.12
N ALA A 417 8.07 -5.17 21.82
CA ALA A 417 7.43 -4.31 20.83
C ALA A 417 5.90 -4.50 20.82
N THR A 418 5.41 -5.70 21.07
CA THR A 418 3.96 -5.99 21.17
C THR A 418 3.34 -5.27 22.36
N ARG A 419 3.93 -5.39 23.55
CA ARG A 419 3.47 -4.69 24.77
C ARG A 419 3.52 -3.16 24.65
N ALA A 420 4.49 -2.65 23.92
CA ALA A 420 4.60 -1.21 23.66
C ALA A 420 3.58 -0.70 22.64
N ALA A 421 3.04 -1.56 21.79
CA ALA A 421 2.15 -1.18 20.70
C ALA A 421 0.66 -1.38 21.02
N ILE A 422 0.32 -2.33 21.88
CA ILE A 422 -1.06 -2.65 22.24
C ILE A 422 -1.19 -2.52 23.75
N ASP A 423 -2.10 -1.63 24.21
CA ASP A 423 -2.36 -1.44 25.63
C ASP A 423 -3.26 -2.56 26.22
N GLU A 424 -3.43 -2.56 27.56
CA GLU A 424 -4.23 -3.55 28.28
C GLU A 424 -5.71 -3.57 27.88
N ASP A 425 -6.22 -2.45 27.37
CA ASP A 425 -7.59 -2.32 26.87
C ASP A 425 -7.74 -2.73 25.40
N GLY A 426 -6.65 -3.13 24.74
CA GLY A 426 -6.61 -3.59 23.34
C GLY A 426 -6.57 -2.45 22.31
N TRP A 427 -6.20 -1.24 22.70
CA TRP A 427 -5.95 -0.15 21.76
C TRP A 427 -4.54 -0.26 21.17
N PHE A 428 -4.48 -0.14 19.86
CA PHE A 428 -3.21 -0.07 19.13
C PHE A 428 -2.73 1.38 19.06
N HIS A 429 -1.51 1.60 19.54
CA HIS A 429 -0.77 2.86 19.49
C HIS A 429 -0.11 3.01 18.12
N THR A 430 -0.64 3.88 17.28
CA THR A 430 -0.15 4.01 15.90
C THR A 430 1.19 4.71 15.81
N GLY A 431 1.55 5.52 16.81
CA GLY A 431 2.69 6.42 16.76
C GLY A 431 2.49 7.60 15.80
N ASP A 432 1.28 7.77 15.23
CA ASP A 432 0.89 8.92 14.43
C ASP A 432 0.16 9.93 15.31
N LEU A 433 0.38 11.22 15.04
CA LEU A 433 -0.28 12.34 15.71
C LEU A 433 -1.32 12.95 14.79
N GLY A 434 -2.45 13.33 15.38
CA GLY A 434 -3.55 13.93 14.63
C GLY A 434 -4.56 14.65 15.49
N THR A 435 -5.55 15.24 14.82
CA THR A 435 -6.75 15.85 15.41
C THR A 435 -7.99 15.19 14.83
N MET A 436 -9.14 15.38 15.48
CA MET A 436 -10.44 14.86 15.04
C MET A 436 -11.50 15.93 15.21
N ASP A 437 -12.23 16.25 14.14
CA ASP A 437 -13.33 17.22 14.22
C ASP A 437 -14.59 16.63 14.87
N ALA A 438 -15.60 17.48 15.05
CA ALA A 438 -16.88 17.08 15.66
C ALA A 438 -17.65 16.03 14.83
N GLU A 439 -17.41 15.96 13.54
CA GLU A 439 -17.98 14.96 12.63
C GLU A 439 -17.22 13.63 12.63
N GLY A 440 -16.09 13.54 13.36
CA GLY A 440 -15.23 12.35 13.46
C GLY A 440 -14.22 12.19 12.32
N ASN A 441 -13.99 13.23 11.52
CA ASN A 441 -12.94 13.21 10.50
C ASN A 441 -11.56 13.36 11.17
N VAL A 442 -10.62 12.51 10.81
CA VAL A 442 -9.27 12.48 11.36
C VAL A 442 -8.31 13.25 10.44
N PHE A 443 -7.49 14.12 11.03
CA PHE A 443 -6.48 14.92 10.33
C PHE A 443 -5.10 14.54 10.86
N ILE A 444 -4.28 13.92 10.03
CA ILE A 444 -2.92 13.50 10.42
C ILE A 444 -2.01 14.71 10.41
N LYS A 445 -1.17 14.83 11.46
CA LYS A 445 -0.19 15.91 11.64
C LYS A 445 1.24 15.47 11.41
N GLY A 446 1.57 14.24 11.76
CA GLY A 446 2.90 13.67 11.60
C GLY A 446 3.15 12.46 12.47
N ARG A 447 4.40 12.04 12.55
CA ARG A 447 4.86 10.94 13.41
C ARG A 447 5.36 11.47 14.76
N SER A 448 4.95 10.84 15.87
CA SER A 448 5.43 11.21 17.21
C SER A 448 6.97 11.16 17.33
N LYS A 449 7.60 10.18 16.69
CA LYS A 449 9.07 10.02 16.66
C LYS A 449 9.82 11.09 15.86
N ASN A 450 9.14 11.76 14.94
CA ASN A 450 9.71 12.80 14.08
C ASN A 450 9.43 14.20 14.62
N MET A 451 8.51 14.31 15.57
CA MET A 451 8.14 15.60 16.17
C MET A 451 9.38 16.28 16.77
N LEU A 452 9.57 17.54 16.43
CA LEU A 452 10.64 18.37 16.94
C LEU A 452 10.09 19.31 18.01
N LEU A 453 10.91 19.62 19.00
CA LEU A 453 10.54 20.55 20.06
C LEU A 453 11.17 21.92 19.77
N GLY A 454 10.33 22.92 19.53
CA GLY A 454 10.77 24.30 19.35
C GLY A 454 11.39 24.88 20.64
N SER A 455 12.27 25.87 20.51
CA SER A 455 12.94 26.54 21.64
C SER A 455 11.97 27.17 22.65
N ASN A 456 10.74 27.42 22.23
CA ASN A 456 9.64 27.94 23.07
C ASN A 456 8.71 26.84 23.62
N GLY A 457 9.10 25.54 23.50
CA GLY A 457 8.33 24.40 23.96
C GLY A 457 7.15 24.00 23.05
N GLN A 458 7.01 24.59 21.87
CA GLN A 458 5.96 24.22 20.91
C GLN A 458 6.38 22.98 20.10
N ASN A 459 5.43 22.11 19.85
CA ASN A 459 5.61 20.96 18.97
C ASN A 459 5.67 21.43 17.51
N ILE A 460 6.66 20.93 16.78
CA ILE A 460 6.87 21.16 15.35
C ILE A 460 6.74 19.84 14.65
N TYR A 461 5.90 19.76 13.65
CA TYR A 461 5.64 18.57 12.84
C TYR A 461 6.40 18.71 11.51
N PRO A 462 7.55 18.05 11.34
CA PRO A 462 8.37 18.22 10.14
C PRO A 462 7.62 17.91 8.85
N GLU A 463 6.74 16.94 8.90
CA GLU A 463 5.95 16.51 7.74
C GLU A 463 5.06 17.64 7.18
N GLU A 464 4.49 18.47 8.04
CA GLU A 464 3.70 19.64 7.61
C GLU A 464 4.58 20.71 6.93
N LEU A 465 5.80 20.89 7.43
CA LEU A 465 6.77 21.84 6.86
C LEU A 465 7.27 21.34 5.50
N GLU A 466 7.56 20.05 5.41
CA GLU A 466 8.05 19.38 4.21
C GLU A 466 7.01 19.35 3.10
N ASP A 467 5.74 19.12 3.42
CA ASP A 467 4.66 19.20 2.43
C ASP A 467 4.62 20.59 1.78
N LYS A 468 4.75 21.63 2.60
CA LYS A 468 4.77 23.00 2.12
C LYS A 468 6.01 23.32 1.29
N LEU A 469 7.19 22.84 1.71
CA LEU A 469 8.44 22.99 0.95
C LEU A 469 8.39 22.24 -0.39
N SER A 470 7.82 21.05 -0.40
CA SER A 470 7.65 20.25 -1.63
C SER A 470 6.67 20.88 -2.62
N SER A 471 5.87 21.86 -2.20
CA SER A 471 5.01 22.65 -3.08
C SER A 471 5.72 23.87 -3.69
N MET A 472 6.98 24.15 -3.30
CA MET A 472 7.72 25.32 -3.79
C MET A 472 8.43 25.06 -5.11
N PRO A 473 8.75 26.11 -5.87
CA PRO A 473 9.39 25.99 -7.17
C PRO A 473 10.66 25.11 -7.12
N LEU A 474 10.76 24.18 -8.06
CA LEU A 474 11.91 23.32 -8.28
C LEU A 474 12.29 22.40 -7.10
N VAL A 475 11.42 22.19 -6.12
CA VAL A 475 11.64 21.24 -5.01
C VAL A 475 11.01 19.90 -5.36
N ALA A 476 11.85 18.87 -5.56
CA ALA A 476 11.40 17.49 -5.76
C ALA A 476 11.09 16.78 -4.45
N GLU A 477 11.98 16.94 -3.45
CA GLU A 477 11.86 16.31 -2.13
C GLU A 477 12.44 17.23 -1.06
N SER A 478 11.95 17.09 0.16
CA SER A 478 12.43 17.86 1.30
C SER A 478 12.44 17.06 2.59
N VAL A 479 13.39 17.37 3.47
CA VAL A 479 13.47 16.87 4.84
C VAL A 479 13.80 18.04 5.75
N VAL A 480 13.02 18.24 6.82
CA VAL A 480 13.30 19.25 7.84
C VAL A 480 13.95 18.57 9.04
N ILE A 481 15.12 19.08 9.41
CA ILE A 481 15.89 18.61 10.57
C ILE A 481 16.08 19.74 11.58
N GLN A 482 16.40 19.37 12.81
CA GLN A 482 16.73 20.32 13.86
C GLN A 482 18.20 20.16 14.26
N LYS A 483 18.97 21.27 14.25
CA LYS A 483 20.32 21.35 14.82
C LYS A 483 20.36 22.41 15.91
N GLY A 484 20.44 21.96 17.17
CA GLY A 484 20.21 22.82 18.32
C GLY A 484 18.81 23.43 18.26
N ASP A 485 18.69 24.75 18.36
CA ASP A 485 17.44 25.48 18.29
C ASP A 485 17.01 25.88 16.85
N LYS A 486 17.76 25.44 15.82
CA LYS A 486 17.58 25.87 14.44
C LYS A 486 16.97 24.76 13.59
N LEU A 487 15.91 25.11 12.83
CA LEU A 487 15.39 24.26 11.78
C LEU A 487 16.15 24.48 10.48
N ILE A 488 16.49 23.40 9.81
CA ILE A 488 17.19 23.40 8.53
C ILE A 488 16.38 22.55 7.55
N GLY A 489 16.10 23.12 6.38
CA GLY A 489 15.50 22.39 5.26
C GLY A 489 16.58 21.76 4.39
N LEU A 490 16.59 20.44 4.27
CA LEU A 490 17.34 19.73 3.24
C LEU A 490 16.44 19.60 2.02
N LEU A 491 16.84 20.18 0.87
CA LEU A 491 16.01 20.24 -0.33
C LEU A 491 16.71 19.50 -1.48
N HIS A 492 16.05 18.55 -2.09
CA HIS A 492 16.49 17.95 -3.33
C HIS A 492 15.78 18.63 -4.50
N PRO A 493 16.51 19.32 -5.41
CA PRO A 493 15.92 19.98 -6.55
C PRO A 493 15.40 19.00 -7.61
N ASP A 494 14.35 19.38 -8.38
CA ASP A 494 13.97 18.67 -9.60
C ASP A 494 14.95 19.05 -10.73
N TYR A 495 16.06 18.32 -10.80
CA TYR A 495 17.10 18.53 -11.80
C TYR A 495 16.63 18.29 -13.23
N ASP A 496 15.60 17.46 -13.44
CA ASP A 496 14.99 17.26 -14.75
C ASP A 496 14.28 18.54 -15.21
N GLU A 497 13.50 19.14 -14.30
CA GLU A 497 12.82 20.41 -14.56
C GLU A 497 13.84 21.55 -14.74
N ALA A 498 14.84 21.63 -13.87
CA ALA A 498 15.93 22.61 -13.97
C ALA A 498 16.63 22.55 -15.34
N LYS A 499 16.90 21.34 -15.84
CA LYS A 499 17.50 21.13 -17.17
C LYS A 499 16.59 21.58 -18.30
N VAL A 500 15.29 21.30 -18.21
CA VAL A 500 14.30 21.77 -19.20
C VAL A 500 14.23 23.31 -19.22
N MET A 501 14.36 23.94 -18.05
CA MET A 501 14.37 25.41 -17.90
C MET A 501 15.72 26.05 -18.28
N GLY A 502 16.78 25.25 -18.52
CA GLY A 502 18.11 25.74 -18.85
C GLY A 502 18.83 26.43 -17.69
N LEU A 503 18.51 26.07 -16.45
CA LEU A 503 19.08 26.66 -15.23
C LEU A 503 20.50 26.16 -14.95
N LYS A 504 21.34 27.07 -14.44
CA LYS A 504 22.68 26.73 -13.94
C LYS A 504 22.63 26.38 -12.45
N PRO A 505 23.66 25.71 -11.90
CA PRO A 505 23.70 25.42 -10.45
C PRO A 505 23.49 26.65 -9.56
N SER A 506 24.06 27.79 -9.91
CA SER A 506 23.87 29.05 -9.19
C SER A 506 22.42 29.57 -9.20
N ASP A 507 21.69 29.27 -10.28
CA ASP A 507 20.28 29.66 -10.38
C ASP A 507 19.43 28.77 -9.47
N ILE A 508 19.76 27.47 -9.39
CA ILE A 508 19.12 26.52 -8.48
C ILE A 508 19.35 26.94 -7.03
N GLU A 509 20.59 27.28 -6.65
CA GLU A 509 20.90 27.79 -5.31
C GLU A 509 20.07 29.02 -4.95
N SER A 510 19.98 29.95 -5.89
CA SER A 510 19.19 31.19 -5.71
C SER A 510 17.69 30.91 -5.55
N ILE A 511 17.16 29.95 -6.31
CA ILE A 511 15.75 29.54 -6.18
C ILE A 511 15.50 28.86 -4.84
N MET A 512 16.40 27.97 -4.37
CA MET A 512 16.25 27.32 -3.06
C MET A 512 16.29 28.32 -1.91
N GLU A 513 17.16 29.33 -1.97
CA GLU A 513 17.19 30.39 -0.96
C GLU A 513 15.95 31.30 -1.03
N GLN A 514 15.44 31.58 -2.23
CA GLN A 514 14.17 32.29 -2.38
C GLN A 514 13.00 31.48 -1.79
N ASN A 515 12.96 30.17 -2.05
CA ASN A 515 11.98 29.28 -1.43
C ASN A 515 12.02 29.35 0.10
N ARG A 516 13.20 29.41 0.72
CA ARG A 516 13.32 29.59 2.17
C ARG A 516 12.70 30.90 2.64
N GLN A 517 12.95 32.01 1.92
CA GLN A 517 12.39 33.32 2.26
C GLN A 517 10.86 33.33 2.14
N ASP A 518 10.34 32.79 1.05
CA ASP A 518 8.91 32.72 0.78
C ASP A 518 8.21 31.78 1.79
N PHE A 519 8.84 30.66 2.11
CA PHE A 519 8.38 29.75 3.17
C PHE A 519 8.31 30.48 4.52
N ASN A 520 9.38 31.17 4.91
CA ASN A 520 9.46 31.88 6.19
C ASN A 520 8.47 33.06 6.28
N ALA A 521 8.09 33.66 5.16
CA ALA A 521 7.11 34.74 5.11
C ALA A 521 5.70 34.30 5.54
N VAL A 522 5.36 33.04 5.32
CA VAL A 522 4.05 32.46 5.62
C VAL A 522 4.03 31.57 6.86
N MET A 523 5.22 31.24 7.40
CA MET A 523 5.34 30.38 8.59
C MET A 523 5.42 31.17 9.89
N PRO A 524 4.78 30.65 10.97
CA PRO A 524 4.96 31.24 12.30
C PRO A 524 6.43 31.20 12.72
N ALA A 525 6.84 32.11 13.60
CA ALA A 525 8.24 32.32 13.97
C ALA A 525 8.97 31.05 14.44
N TYR A 526 8.28 30.18 15.19
CA TYR A 526 8.83 28.94 15.72
C TYR A 526 9.08 27.85 14.67
N ALA A 527 8.44 27.94 13.50
CA ALA A 527 8.53 26.97 12.41
C ALA A 527 9.38 27.48 11.23
N ARG A 528 10.07 28.62 11.39
CA ARG A 528 10.91 29.21 10.33
C ARG A 528 12.22 28.47 10.17
N LEU A 529 12.63 28.28 8.92
CA LEU A 529 13.91 27.69 8.58
C LEU A 529 15.03 28.72 8.72
N SER A 530 16.06 28.36 9.49
CA SER A 530 17.28 29.18 9.62
C SER A 530 18.15 29.11 8.37
N ALA A 531 18.13 27.97 7.67
CA ALA A 531 18.89 27.73 6.45
C ALA A 531 18.18 26.67 5.59
N VAL A 532 18.54 26.64 4.31
CA VAL A 532 18.32 25.52 3.42
C VAL A 532 19.66 24.95 2.97
N ARG A 533 19.70 23.66 2.72
CA ARG A 533 20.86 22.96 2.15
C ARG A 533 20.38 22.14 0.96
N ILE A 534 21.13 22.21 -0.13
CA ILE A 534 20.82 21.40 -1.31
C ILE A 534 21.35 19.98 -1.08
N GLN A 535 20.47 19.02 -1.26
CA GLN A 535 20.78 17.60 -1.33
C GLN A 535 20.94 17.24 -2.80
N GLU A 536 22.18 16.99 -3.25
CA GLU A 536 22.48 16.75 -4.67
C GLU A 536 21.86 15.44 -5.17
N GLU A 537 21.91 14.39 -4.34
CA GLU A 537 21.34 13.08 -4.63
C GLU A 537 19.91 12.96 -4.05
N GLU A 538 19.05 12.15 -4.68
CA GLU A 538 17.76 11.81 -4.10
C GLU A 538 17.94 11.23 -2.68
N PHE A 539 16.99 11.55 -1.80
CA PHE A 539 17.00 10.95 -0.47
C PHE A 539 16.83 9.43 -0.55
N GLU A 540 17.62 8.71 0.25
CA GLU A 540 17.43 7.27 0.39
C GLU A 540 16.03 6.95 0.90
N LYS A 541 15.39 6.00 0.25
CA LYS A 541 14.02 5.60 0.55
C LYS A 541 13.93 4.14 0.97
N THR A 542 12.95 3.86 1.78
CA THR A 542 12.51 2.49 2.01
C THR A 542 11.89 1.91 0.74
N PRO A 543 11.72 0.58 0.62
CA PRO A 543 10.96 -0.02 -0.48
C PRO A 543 9.53 0.55 -0.63
N LYS A 544 8.96 1.07 0.46
CA LYS A 544 7.67 1.77 0.48
C LYS A 544 7.75 3.22 -0.03
N LYS A 545 8.89 3.64 -0.58
CA LYS A 545 9.17 5.00 -1.09
C LYS A 545 9.13 6.11 -0.03
N SER A 546 9.16 5.79 1.25
CA SER A 546 9.31 6.75 2.34
C SER A 546 10.80 7.08 2.57
N ILE A 547 11.13 8.35 2.76
CA ILE A 547 12.50 8.78 3.03
C ILE A 547 13.01 8.18 4.34
N LYS A 548 14.24 7.65 4.33
CA LYS A 548 14.95 7.14 5.53
C LYS A 548 15.50 8.31 6.33
N ARG A 549 14.62 9.01 7.00
CA ARG A 549 14.91 10.26 7.72
C ARG A 549 16.09 10.16 8.69
N TYR A 550 16.27 9.00 9.34
CA TYR A 550 17.35 8.75 10.30
C TYR A 550 18.78 8.86 9.70
N LEU A 551 18.92 8.81 8.38
CA LEU A 551 20.21 9.02 7.71
C LEU A 551 20.61 10.51 7.60
N TYR A 552 19.68 11.43 7.89
CA TYR A 552 19.86 12.86 7.64
C TYR A 552 19.74 13.72 8.91
N THR A 553 19.70 13.12 10.08
CA THR A 553 19.51 13.83 11.37
C THR A 553 20.79 14.44 11.96
N GLU A 554 21.98 14.20 11.37
CA GLU A 554 23.27 14.74 11.84
C GLU A 554 23.73 16.01 11.12
#